data_560407bfb9a9e2f50cacc14e2aa8984a
#
_entry.id   560407bfb9a9e2f50cacc14e2aa8984a
#
_cell.length_a   1.000
_cell.length_b   1.000
_cell.length_c   1.000
_cell.angle_alpha   90.00
_cell.angle_beta   90.00
_cell.angle_gamma   90.00
#
_symmetry.space_group_name_H-M   'P 1'
#
loop_
_entity.id
_entity.type
_entity.pdbx_description
1 polymer ?
#
loop_
_entity_poly.entity_id
_entity_poly.type
_entity_poly.pdbx_seq_one_letter_code
_entity_poly.pdbx_strand_id
1 'polypeptide(L)'
;MGVLVIGVASLAIGWGTIAYFSDTETSTGNTFTAGAIDLEIDGGLPVNFTDLKPGDHGENTISFHVESNDAWLCAEVTITEDKDVSCTEPEIEAEGNCTPEGDGELDDYLMIFAWADDGDNVFEPDETPLMTTPVKLTDYVGRFPIVDSTFNAFGAIGNPLEGGKDYYIGVAWCFGDMTIQNGTITCDGENVGNDAQTDTLKLDVSFEAVQARNNGNFKCVQPI
;
A
#
# COMPACT_ATOMS: atom_id res chain seq x y z
N MET A 1 61.92 30.25 14.96
CA MET A 1 60.99 30.26 13.78
C MET A 1 59.90 29.26 14.05
N GLY A 2 58.82 29.71 14.61
CA GLY A 2 57.61 28.95 14.79
C GLY A 2 56.51 29.62 14.00
N VAL A 3 56.08 29.03 12.89
CA VAL A 3 55.05 29.54 12.03
C VAL A 3 53.81 28.74 12.21
N LEU A 4 52.84 29.38 12.79
CA LEU A 4 51.44 29.46 12.40
C LEU A 4 50.94 28.37 11.41
N VAL A 5 50.28 27.34 11.93
CA VAL A 5 49.28 26.50 11.21
C VAL A 5 48.06 26.37 12.12
N ILE A 6 47.39 27.49 12.33
CA ILE A 6 46.07 27.54 12.96
C ILE A 6 45.26 28.44 12.01
N GLY A 7 44.45 27.82 11.18
CA GLY A 7 43.55 28.66 10.35
C GLY A 7 42.84 28.02 9.20
N VAL A 8 42.65 26.70 9.12
CA VAL A 8 41.82 26.09 8.03
C VAL A 8 40.88 24.98 8.54
N ALA A 9 40.72 24.86 9.84
CA ALA A 9 39.85 23.79 10.41
C ALA A 9 38.47 24.28 10.86
N SER A 10 38.01 25.47 10.44
CA SER A 10 36.77 26.06 10.99
C SER A 10 35.72 26.45 9.95
N LEU A 11 35.74 25.89 8.76
CA LEU A 11 34.69 26.11 7.73
C LEU A 11 33.99 24.83 7.24
N ALA A 12 34.16 23.72 7.94
CA ALA A 12 33.49 22.45 7.61
C ALA A 12 32.41 22.03 8.64
N ILE A 13 31.93 22.97 9.45
CA ILE A 13 30.86 22.71 10.42
C ILE A 13 29.63 23.46 9.96
N GLY A 14 28.87 22.88 9.05
CA GLY A 14 27.65 23.53 8.60
C GLY A 14 26.75 22.66 7.71
N TRP A 15 27.17 21.47 7.38
CA TRP A 15 26.29 20.53 6.69
C TRP A 15 25.90 19.45 7.69
N GLY A 16 24.79 19.71 8.37
CA GLY A 16 24.17 18.69 9.23
C GLY A 16 23.87 17.46 8.36
N THR A 17 24.49 16.34 8.72
CA THR A 17 24.05 15.05 8.22
C THR A 17 22.64 14.84 8.72
N ILE A 18 21.67 14.96 7.82
CA ILE A 18 20.31 14.51 8.08
C ILE A 18 20.39 12.99 8.08
N ALA A 19 20.42 12.41 9.28
CA ALA A 19 20.29 10.97 9.41
C ALA A 19 18.83 10.61 9.05
N TYR A 20 18.64 9.99 7.91
CA TYR A 20 17.37 9.43 7.49
C TYR A 20 17.23 8.06 8.17
N PHE A 21 16.33 7.97 9.13
CA PHE A 21 15.93 6.69 9.70
C PHE A 21 14.62 6.29 9.03
N SER A 22 14.65 5.23 8.24
CA SER A 22 13.48 4.62 7.64
C SER A 22 13.47 3.12 7.96
N ASP A 23 12.30 2.58 8.15
CA ASP A 23 12.04 1.15 8.24
C ASP A 23 11.05 0.75 7.16
N THR A 24 11.29 -0.41 6.54
CA THR A 24 10.45 -0.93 5.44
C THR A 24 10.08 -2.36 5.75
N GLU A 25 8.79 -2.60 5.95
CA GLU A 25 8.24 -3.93 6.16
C GLU A 25 7.47 -4.40 4.91
N THR A 26 7.71 -5.66 4.55
CA THR A 26 7.01 -6.33 3.46
C THR A 26 6.21 -7.49 4.00
N SER A 27 5.01 -7.72 3.51
CA SER A 27 4.10 -8.80 3.91
C SER A 27 4.66 -10.24 3.73
N THR A 28 5.94 -10.40 3.40
CA THR A 28 6.63 -11.69 3.23
C THR A 28 7.39 -12.17 4.47
N GLY A 29 7.27 -11.50 5.64
CA GLY A 29 7.76 -11.99 6.93
C GLY A 29 9.26 -11.81 7.19
N ASN A 30 9.90 -10.78 6.64
CA ASN A 30 11.28 -10.41 6.99
C ASN A 30 11.29 -9.13 7.84
N THR A 31 11.79 -9.25 9.07
CA THR A 31 11.97 -8.12 10.01
C THR A 31 13.33 -7.48 9.80
N PHE A 32 13.39 -6.18 9.53
CA PHE A 32 14.62 -5.39 9.54
C PHE A 32 14.54 -4.34 10.65
N THR A 33 15.49 -4.36 11.58
CA THR A 33 15.60 -3.37 12.64
C THR A 33 16.68 -2.35 12.32
N ALA A 34 16.29 -1.11 12.04
CA ALA A 34 17.21 0.03 11.96
C ALA A 34 16.70 1.15 12.86
N GLY A 35 17.26 1.22 14.04
CA GLY A 35 17.23 2.33 14.99
C GLY A 35 15.94 3.15 15.16
N ALA A 36 15.12 2.81 16.16
CA ALA A 36 14.10 3.66 16.80
C ALA A 36 12.77 3.90 16.09
N ILE A 37 12.50 3.30 14.96
CA ILE A 37 11.17 3.09 14.41
C ILE A 37 11.02 1.59 14.23
N ASP A 38 10.10 0.99 14.96
CA ASP A 38 9.72 -0.41 14.78
C ASP A 38 8.28 -0.38 14.27
N LEU A 39 8.05 -0.92 13.08
CA LEU A 39 6.77 -1.06 12.48
C LEU A 39 6.43 -2.55 12.50
N GLU A 40 5.56 -2.93 13.39
CA GLU A 40 4.98 -4.28 13.38
C GLU A 40 3.74 -4.27 12.50
N ILE A 41 3.67 -5.20 11.55
CA ILE A 41 2.51 -5.39 10.66
C ILE A 41 1.92 -6.75 10.93
N ASP A 42 0.64 -6.79 11.24
CA ASP A 42 -0.14 -8.01 11.35
C ASP A 42 -1.34 -7.95 10.39
N GLY A 43 -1.73 -9.09 9.86
CA GLY A 43 -2.73 -9.16 8.82
C GLY A 43 -2.14 -8.95 7.41
N GLY A 44 -2.97 -8.94 6.41
CA GLY A 44 -2.54 -8.71 5.04
C GLY A 44 -3.63 -9.01 4.02
N LEU A 45 -3.51 -8.39 2.86
CA LEU A 45 -4.26 -8.76 1.68
C LEU A 45 -3.87 -10.17 1.24
N PRO A 46 -4.76 -10.92 0.62
CA PRO A 46 -4.32 -12.04 -0.18
C PRO A 46 -3.41 -11.48 -1.28
N VAL A 47 -2.12 -11.78 -1.17
CA VAL A 47 -1.10 -11.37 -2.17
C VAL A 47 -1.09 -12.28 -3.40
N ASN A 48 -2.00 -13.23 -3.47
CA ASN A 48 -2.10 -14.21 -4.55
C ASN A 48 -3.59 -14.47 -4.83
N PHE A 49 -4.05 -14.00 -5.97
CA PHE A 49 -5.40 -14.22 -6.46
C PHE A 49 -5.36 -15.30 -7.54
N THR A 50 -5.99 -16.43 -7.24
CA THR A 50 -6.08 -17.59 -8.15
C THR A 50 -7.45 -18.22 -8.03
N ASP A 51 -7.97 -18.77 -9.12
CA ASP A 51 -9.28 -19.46 -9.19
C ASP A 51 -10.45 -18.61 -8.66
N LEU A 52 -10.39 -17.27 -8.90
CA LEU A 52 -11.48 -16.37 -8.57
C LEU A 52 -12.66 -16.60 -9.52
N LYS A 53 -13.84 -16.35 -9.00
CA LYS A 53 -15.09 -16.34 -9.78
C LYS A 53 -15.69 -14.94 -9.74
N PRO A 54 -16.30 -14.49 -10.85
CA PRO A 54 -17.02 -13.23 -10.88
C PRO A 54 -17.94 -13.05 -9.67
N GLY A 55 -17.78 -11.94 -8.96
CA GLY A 55 -18.47 -11.64 -7.71
C GLY A 55 -17.77 -12.13 -6.43
N ASP A 56 -16.64 -12.85 -6.53
CA ASP A 56 -15.81 -13.15 -5.37
C ASP A 56 -15.26 -11.85 -4.77
N HIS A 57 -15.30 -11.77 -3.46
CA HIS A 57 -14.86 -10.59 -2.71
C HIS A 57 -14.39 -10.96 -1.31
N GLY A 58 -13.73 -10.02 -0.67
CA GLY A 58 -13.30 -10.18 0.71
C GLY A 58 -12.85 -8.87 1.33
N GLU A 59 -12.70 -8.90 2.64
CA GLU A 59 -12.23 -7.80 3.46
C GLU A 59 -11.15 -8.29 4.40
N ASN A 60 -10.12 -7.45 4.60
CA ASN A 60 -9.00 -7.74 5.48
C ASN A 60 -8.58 -6.47 6.22
N THR A 61 -8.15 -6.62 7.46
CA THR A 61 -7.52 -5.52 8.23
C THR A 61 -6.02 -5.73 8.29
N ILE A 62 -5.28 -4.67 8.05
CA ILE A 62 -3.84 -4.57 8.26
C ILE A 62 -3.63 -3.71 9.49
N SER A 63 -2.96 -4.23 10.52
CA SER A 63 -2.63 -3.48 11.72
C SER A 63 -1.17 -3.02 11.69
N PHE A 64 -0.93 -1.84 12.24
CA PHE A 64 0.41 -1.25 12.40
C PHE A 64 0.60 -0.85 13.84
N HIS A 65 1.72 -1.25 14.43
CA HIS A 65 2.20 -0.71 15.68
C HIS A 65 3.35 0.26 15.42
N VAL A 66 3.21 1.50 15.86
CA VAL A 66 4.28 2.51 15.82
C VAL A 66 4.91 2.56 17.20
N GLU A 67 6.14 2.06 17.35
CA GLU A 67 6.79 1.92 18.64
C GLU A 67 6.89 3.25 19.44
N SER A 68 8.00 3.88 19.55
CA SER A 68 8.18 4.96 20.52
C SER A 68 8.27 6.35 19.93
N ASN A 69 8.41 6.49 18.64
CA ASN A 69 8.61 7.76 17.96
C ASN A 69 7.52 8.01 16.93
N ASP A 70 7.05 9.25 16.84
CA ASP A 70 6.11 9.66 15.83
C ASP A 70 6.68 9.43 14.42
N ALA A 71 5.85 8.90 13.51
CA ALA A 71 6.27 8.47 12.18
C ALA A 71 5.31 8.91 11.08
N TRP A 72 5.86 9.12 9.89
CA TRP A 72 5.15 9.15 8.62
C TRP A 72 5.06 7.73 8.07
N LEU A 73 4.01 7.40 7.35
CA LEU A 73 3.77 6.06 6.81
C LEU A 73 3.38 6.13 5.34
N CYS A 74 4.11 5.39 4.51
CA CYS A 74 3.82 5.18 3.10
C CYS A 74 3.50 3.71 2.84
N ALA A 75 2.58 3.45 1.92
CA ALA A 75 2.37 2.13 1.34
C ALA A 75 2.91 2.09 -0.09
N GLU A 76 3.36 0.93 -0.53
CA GLU A 76 3.74 0.66 -1.91
C GLU A 76 3.11 -0.65 -2.35
N VAL A 77 2.40 -0.62 -3.47
CA VAL A 77 1.75 -1.78 -4.10
C VAL A 77 2.45 -2.05 -5.41
N THR A 78 2.88 -3.29 -5.62
CA THR A 78 3.55 -3.74 -6.84
C THR A 78 2.92 -5.04 -7.33
N ILE A 79 2.54 -5.10 -8.60
CA ILE A 79 2.17 -6.36 -9.26
C ILE A 79 3.46 -7.10 -9.58
N THR A 80 3.60 -8.33 -9.09
CA THR A 80 4.80 -9.16 -9.27
C THR A 80 4.59 -10.30 -10.27
N GLU A 81 3.34 -10.67 -10.49
CA GLU A 81 2.94 -11.63 -11.52
C GLU A 81 1.52 -11.29 -11.95
N ASP A 82 1.30 -11.22 -13.25
CA ASP A 82 0.02 -11.05 -13.90
C ASP A 82 0.07 -11.81 -15.23
N LYS A 83 -0.67 -12.90 -15.32
CA LYS A 83 -0.55 -13.78 -16.48
C LYS A 83 -1.67 -14.78 -16.66
N ASP A 84 -1.88 -15.16 -17.91
CA ASP A 84 -2.62 -16.36 -18.31
C ASP A 84 -1.90 -17.63 -17.82
N VAL A 85 -2.58 -18.46 -17.08
CA VAL A 85 -2.04 -19.80 -16.72
C VAL A 85 -2.36 -20.82 -17.81
N SER A 86 -3.52 -20.72 -18.41
CA SER A 86 -3.94 -21.54 -19.55
C SER A 86 -4.91 -20.75 -20.42
N CYS A 87 -5.13 -21.20 -21.63
CA CYS A 87 -6.11 -20.61 -22.54
C CYS A 87 -7.27 -21.56 -22.78
N THR A 88 -8.42 -21.27 -22.23
CA THR A 88 -9.66 -22.04 -22.48
C THR A 88 -10.38 -21.54 -23.74
N GLU A 89 -11.31 -22.34 -24.29
CA GLU A 89 -12.09 -21.87 -25.47
C GLU A 89 -12.85 -20.54 -25.22
N PRO A 90 -13.53 -20.34 -24.06
CA PRO A 90 -14.21 -19.07 -23.79
C PRO A 90 -13.27 -17.88 -23.70
N GLU A 91 -12.09 -18.05 -23.13
CA GLU A 91 -11.05 -17.04 -22.97
C GLU A 91 -10.44 -16.65 -24.34
N ILE A 92 -10.05 -17.64 -25.17
CA ILE A 92 -9.57 -17.40 -26.52
C ILE A 92 -10.61 -16.65 -27.37
N GLU A 93 -11.89 -16.93 -27.19
CA GLU A 93 -12.97 -16.22 -27.90
C GLU A 93 -13.10 -14.78 -27.42
N ALA A 94 -12.93 -14.52 -26.11
CA ALA A 94 -13.07 -13.21 -25.51
C ALA A 94 -11.88 -12.29 -25.86
N GLU A 95 -10.66 -12.75 -25.69
CA GLU A 95 -9.44 -11.98 -25.96
C GLU A 95 -9.05 -11.98 -27.44
N GLY A 96 -9.33 -13.07 -28.15
CA GLY A 96 -8.92 -13.27 -29.54
C GLY A 96 -7.45 -13.66 -29.72
N ASN A 97 -6.61 -13.61 -28.71
CA ASN A 97 -5.18 -13.94 -28.78
C ASN A 97 -4.58 -14.35 -27.41
N CYS A 98 -5.30 -15.13 -26.63
CA CYS A 98 -4.75 -15.70 -25.41
C CYS A 98 -3.52 -16.57 -25.70
N THR A 99 -2.48 -16.41 -24.92
CA THR A 99 -1.26 -17.25 -24.96
C THR A 99 -0.83 -17.60 -23.55
N PRO A 100 -0.64 -18.90 -23.20
CA PRO A 100 -0.14 -19.24 -21.88
C PRO A 100 1.14 -18.48 -21.52
N GLU A 101 1.21 -17.96 -20.31
CA GLU A 101 2.24 -17.01 -19.83
C GLU A 101 2.17 -15.63 -20.51
N GLY A 102 1.03 -15.31 -21.16
CA GLY A 102 0.70 -13.94 -21.64
C GLY A 102 0.40 -12.98 -20.50
N ASP A 103 -0.02 -11.80 -20.85
CA ASP A 103 -0.52 -10.77 -19.94
C ASP A 103 -1.93 -11.16 -19.52
N GLY A 104 -2.22 -11.21 -18.22
CA GLY A 104 -3.54 -11.58 -17.70
C GLY A 104 -4.43 -10.34 -17.54
N GLU A 105 -5.74 -10.53 -17.53
CA GLU A 105 -6.73 -9.46 -17.40
C GLU A 105 -7.36 -9.39 -16.01
N LEU A 106 -6.87 -10.21 -15.06
CA LEU A 106 -7.45 -10.28 -13.71
C LEU A 106 -7.36 -8.94 -12.97
N ASP A 107 -6.27 -8.18 -13.13
CA ASP A 107 -6.07 -6.88 -12.50
C ASP A 107 -7.00 -5.79 -13.04
N ASP A 108 -7.49 -5.95 -14.28
CA ASP A 108 -8.46 -5.05 -14.91
C ASP A 108 -9.88 -5.18 -14.34
N TYR A 109 -10.20 -6.31 -13.72
CA TYR A 109 -11.49 -6.57 -13.09
C TYR A 109 -11.44 -6.55 -11.57
N LEU A 110 -10.24 -6.60 -10.97
CA LEU A 110 -10.11 -6.59 -9.51
C LEU A 110 -10.22 -5.15 -9.00
N MET A 111 -11.33 -4.86 -8.31
CA MET A 111 -11.56 -3.58 -7.64
C MET A 111 -11.07 -3.65 -6.20
N ILE A 112 -10.50 -2.54 -5.72
CA ILE A 112 -10.08 -2.37 -4.33
C ILE A 112 -10.65 -1.09 -3.73
N PHE A 113 -10.82 -1.12 -2.40
CA PHE A 113 -11.15 0.03 -1.57
C PHE A 113 -10.46 -0.10 -0.21
N ALA A 114 -9.87 0.99 0.28
CA ALA A 114 -9.19 0.98 1.57
C ALA A 114 -9.57 2.21 2.39
N TRP A 115 -9.57 2.05 3.72
CA TRP A 115 -9.93 3.09 4.69
C TRP A 115 -9.09 3.00 5.96
N ALA A 116 -9.03 4.10 6.71
CA ALA A 116 -8.51 4.08 8.08
C ALA A 116 -9.58 3.47 8.97
N ASP A 117 -9.31 2.27 9.47
CA ASP A 117 -10.22 1.42 10.22
C ASP A 117 -10.01 1.64 11.73
N ASP A 118 -11.02 1.42 12.54
CA ASP A 118 -10.92 1.48 14.00
C ASP A 118 -10.57 0.12 14.64
N GLY A 119 -10.43 -0.92 13.81
CA GLY A 119 -10.00 -2.27 14.19
C GLY A 119 -11.10 -3.32 14.15
N ASP A 120 -12.30 -2.98 13.64
CA ASP A 120 -13.42 -3.92 13.54
C ASP A 120 -13.64 -4.50 12.13
N ASN A 121 -12.89 -4.01 11.14
CA ASN A 121 -12.95 -4.42 9.73
C ASN A 121 -14.31 -4.15 9.06
N VAL A 122 -14.97 -3.07 9.44
CA VAL A 122 -16.24 -2.63 8.85
C VAL A 122 -16.09 -1.17 8.44
N PHE A 123 -16.36 -0.83 7.19
CA PHE A 123 -16.29 0.56 6.74
C PHE A 123 -17.51 1.37 7.25
N GLU A 124 -17.26 2.37 8.06
CA GLU A 124 -18.24 3.35 8.52
C GLU A 124 -18.14 4.69 7.78
N PRO A 125 -19.27 5.43 7.63
CA PRO A 125 -19.27 6.71 6.93
C PRO A 125 -18.45 7.82 7.59
N ASP A 126 -18.06 7.70 8.83
CA ASP A 126 -17.21 8.64 9.60
C ASP A 126 -15.72 8.29 9.57
N GLU A 127 -15.37 7.13 9.02
CA GLU A 127 -14.00 6.74 8.76
C GLU A 127 -13.42 7.42 7.52
N THR A 128 -12.11 7.55 7.50
CA THR A 128 -11.41 8.23 6.40
C THR A 128 -11.02 7.23 5.31
N PRO A 129 -11.63 7.29 4.11
CA PRO A 129 -11.19 6.45 3.02
C PRO A 129 -9.82 6.92 2.48
N LEU A 130 -8.96 5.97 2.11
CA LEU A 130 -7.68 6.26 1.45
C LEU A 130 -7.88 6.61 -0.03
N MET A 131 -9.01 6.23 -0.59
CA MET A 131 -9.45 6.57 -1.94
C MET A 131 -10.93 6.96 -1.93
N THR A 132 -11.32 7.93 -2.75
CA THR A 132 -12.69 8.51 -2.74
C THR A 132 -13.76 7.56 -3.25
N THR A 133 -13.38 6.60 -4.09
CA THR A 133 -14.25 5.57 -4.69
C THR A 133 -13.43 4.30 -4.86
N PRO A 134 -14.06 3.12 -4.95
CA PRO A 134 -13.36 1.92 -5.39
C PRO A 134 -12.62 2.15 -6.70
N VAL A 135 -11.42 1.61 -6.83
CA VAL A 135 -10.56 1.73 -8.00
C VAL A 135 -10.14 0.35 -8.49
N LYS A 136 -9.81 0.23 -9.77
CA LYS A 136 -9.18 -0.97 -10.29
C LYS A 136 -7.78 -1.11 -9.67
N LEU A 137 -7.36 -2.34 -9.45
CA LEU A 137 -6.04 -2.59 -8.90
C LEU A 137 -4.93 -2.04 -9.80
N THR A 138 -5.07 -2.19 -11.11
CA THR A 138 -4.15 -1.63 -12.12
C THR A 138 -3.95 -0.11 -11.97
N ASP A 139 -4.96 0.63 -11.48
CA ASP A 139 -4.89 2.07 -11.23
C ASP A 139 -4.28 2.40 -9.84
N TYR A 140 -4.07 1.40 -9.00
CA TYR A 140 -3.57 1.57 -7.61
C TYR A 140 -2.22 0.90 -7.38
N VAL A 141 -1.39 0.85 -8.42
CA VAL A 141 0.01 0.40 -8.35
C VAL A 141 0.92 1.57 -8.07
N GLY A 142 1.92 1.37 -7.20
CA GLY A 142 2.91 2.35 -6.85
C GLY A 142 2.89 2.76 -5.38
N ARG A 143 3.44 3.94 -5.08
CA ARG A 143 3.64 4.43 -3.72
C ARG A 143 2.62 5.50 -3.34
N PHE A 144 1.97 5.32 -2.18
CA PHE A 144 0.87 6.16 -1.69
C PHE A 144 1.11 6.63 -0.26
N PRO A 145 0.68 7.84 0.10
CA PRO A 145 0.68 8.28 1.49
C PRO A 145 -0.47 7.60 2.26
N ILE A 146 -0.13 7.00 3.39
CA ILE A 146 -1.08 6.70 4.46
C ILE A 146 -1.10 7.89 5.43
N VAL A 147 0.09 8.35 5.82
CA VAL A 147 0.29 9.58 6.58
C VAL A 147 1.58 10.25 6.14
N ASP A 148 1.47 11.46 5.58
CA ASP A 148 2.61 12.32 5.28
C ASP A 148 2.30 13.79 5.58
N SER A 149 3.19 14.71 5.22
CA SER A 149 2.97 16.14 5.48
C SER A 149 1.77 16.74 4.72
N THR A 150 1.19 16.03 3.75
CA THR A 150 0.10 16.50 2.87
C THR A 150 -1.18 15.70 2.99
N PHE A 151 -1.12 14.51 3.59
CA PHE A 151 -2.25 13.62 3.80
C PHE A 151 -2.12 12.89 5.15
N ASN A 152 -3.24 12.67 5.83
CA ASN A 152 -3.30 11.86 7.05
C ASN A 152 -4.64 11.13 7.09
N ALA A 153 -4.60 9.80 6.98
CA ALA A 153 -5.79 8.96 7.05
C ALA A 153 -6.39 8.88 8.47
N PHE A 154 -5.59 9.07 9.51
CA PHE A 154 -5.97 8.88 10.92
C PHE A 154 -6.17 10.18 11.69
N GLY A 155 -6.07 11.34 11.05
CA GLY A 155 -6.20 12.59 11.77
C GLY A 155 -5.97 13.84 10.93
N ALA A 156 -5.49 14.91 11.57
CA ALA A 156 -5.27 16.17 10.88
C ALA A 156 -4.02 16.12 9.98
N ILE A 157 -4.14 16.69 8.78
CA ILE A 157 -3.02 16.82 7.83
C ILE A 157 -1.84 17.55 8.52
N GLY A 158 -0.64 17.02 8.30
CA GLY A 158 0.59 17.56 8.88
C GLY A 158 0.94 17.02 10.27
N ASN A 159 0.08 16.19 10.86
CA ASN A 159 0.40 15.44 12.07
C ASN A 159 0.90 14.05 11.68
N PRO A 160 2.03 13.57 12.22
CA PRO A 160 2.45 12.18 12.05
C PRO A 160 1.61 11.22 12.88
N LEU A 161 1.74 9.92 12.64
CA LEU A 161 1.28 8.89 13.56
C LEU A 161 2.02 9.04 14.90
N GLU A 162 1.29 8.94 16.00
CA GLU A 162 1.86 9.01 17.34
C GLU A 162 2.54 7.69 17.72
N GLY A 163 3.73 7.78 18.29
CA GLY A 163 4.43 6.61 18.86
C GLY A 163 3.68 5.94 20.00
N GLY A 164 3.80 4.62 20.12
CA GLY A 164 3.16 3.80 21.14
C GLY A 164 1.68 3.53 20.87
N LYS A 165 1.23 3.62 19.62
CA LYS A 165 -0.17 3.38 19.22
C LYS A 165 -0.28 2.36 18.09
N ASP A 166 -1.43 1.67 18.09
CA ASP A 166 -1.88 0.81 17.02
C ASP A 166 -2.78 1.59 16.06
N TYR A 167 -2.66 1.29 14.78
CA TYR A 167 -3.45 1.84 13.70
C TYR A 167 -3.89 0.71 12.77
N TYR A 168 -5.04 0.86 12.13
CA TYR A 168 -5.62 -0.19 11.31
C TYR A 168 -6.03 0.38 9.94
N ILE A 169 -5.82 -0.42 8.91
CA ILE A 169 -6.33 -0.15 7.56
C ILE A 169 -7.22 -1.31 7.17
N GLY A 170 -8.49 -1.03 6.94
CA GLY A 170 -9.41 -1.95 6.30
C GLY A 170 -9.18 -1.92 4.78
N VAL A 171 -9.22 -3.08 4.14
CA VAL A 171 -9.12 -3.22 2.69
C VAL A 171 -10.16 -4.20 2.21
N ALA A 172 -11.03 -3.75 1.32
CA ALA A 172 -11.96 -4.59 0.58
C ALA A 172 -11.46 -4.81 -0.84
N TRP A 173 -11.70 -6.00 -1.37
CA TRP A 173 -11.47 -6.34 -2.77
C TRP A 173 -12.69 -7.03 -3.38
N CYS A 174 -12.89 -6.88 -4.69
CA CYS A 174 -14.01 -7.44 -5.42
C CYS A 174 -13.55 -7.82 -6.84
N PHE A 175 -13.79 -9.04 -7.26
CA PHE A 175 -13.64 -9.45 -8.65
C PHE A 175 -14.92 -9.15 -9.40
N GLY A 176 -15.01 -7.93 -9.92
CA GLY A 176 -16.18 -7.34 -10.55
C GLY A 176 -16.37 -5.87 -10.18
N ASP A 177 -17.59 -5.38 -10.29
CA ASP A 177 -17.94 -4.00 -9.97
C ASP A 177 -18.18 -3.83 -8.47
N MET A 178 -17.35 -3.02 -7.79
CA MET A 178 -17.52 -2.68 -6.39
C MET A 178 -18.31 -1.38 -6.24
N THR A 179 -19.33 -1.39 -5.38
CA THR A 179 -20.05 -0.16 -5.00
C THR A 179 -20.13 -0.01 -3.49
N ILE A 180 -20.13 1.25 -3.03
CA ILE A 180 -20.22 1.59 -1.61
C ILE A 180 -21.42 2.50 -1.40
N GLN A 181 -22.34 2.08 -0.53
CA GLN A 181 -23.52 2.85 -0.18
C GLN A 181 -23.75 2.85 1.33
N ASN A 182 -23.66 4.02 1.98
CA ASN A 182 -23.86 4.17 3.42
C ASN A 182 -23.01 3.21 4.27
N GLY A 183 -21.72 3.03 3.92
CA GLY A 183 -20.82 2.12 4.59
C GLY A 183 -20.91 0.65 4.12
N THR A 184 -21.95 0.29 3.36
CA THR A 184 -22.08 -1.08 2.84
C THR A 184 -21.32 -1.23 1.54
N ILE A 185 -20.38 -2.15 1.50
CA ILE A 185 -19.61 -2.56 0.33
C ILE A 185 -20.33 -3.73 -0.35
N THR A 186 -20.52 -3.65 -1.66
CA THR A 186 -21.12 -4.72 -2.45
C THR A 186 -20.29 -5.01 -3.70
N CYS A 187 -20.26 -6.27 -4.11
CA CYS A 187 -19.54 -6.77 -5.27
C CYS A 187 -20.50 -7.41 -6.27
N ASP A 188 -20.40 -7.01 -7.53
CA ASP A 188 -21.22 -7.55 -8.64
C ASP A 188 -20.30 -8.03 -9.76
N GLY A 189 -20.32 -9.33 -10.03
CA GLY A 189 -19.52 -9.97 -11.08
C GLY A 189 -20.18 -10.05 -12.45
N GLU A 190 -21.35 -9.43 -12.66
CA GLU A 190 -22.13 -9.59 -13.93
C GLU A 190 -21.35 -9.10 -15.17
N ASN A 191 -20.47 -8.10 -14.98
CA ASN A 191 -19.71 -7.50 -16.08
C ASN A 191 -18.30 -8.09 -16.26
N VAL A 192 -17.91 -9.09 -15.49
CA VAL A 192 -16.61 -9.76 -15.67
C VAL A 192 -16.68 -10.67 -16.90
N GLY A 193 -15.74 -10.46 -17.83
CA GLY A 193 -15.63 -11.25 -19.04
C GLY A 193 -15.01 -12.63 -18.84
N ASN A 194 -14.97 -13.41 -19.91
CA ASN A 194 -14.25 -14.69 -19.91
C ASN A 194 -12.75 -14.52 -20.17
N ASP A 195 -12.31 -13.32 -20.49
CA ASP A 195 -10.90 -12.93 -20.71
C ASP A 195 -10.04 -13.05 -19.46
N ALA A 196 -10.58 -12.85 -18.26
CA ALA A 196 -9.87 -13.07 -17.01
C ALA A 196 -9.99 -14.50 -16.45
N GLN A 197 -10.38 -15.45 -17.31
CA GLN A 197 -10.52 -16.85 -16.90
C GLN A 197 -9.16 -17.53 -16.82
N THR A 198 -8.90 -18.29 -15.77
CA THR A 198 -7.63 -19.00 -15.51
C THR A 198 -6.40 -18.13 -15.22
N ASP A 199 -6.55 -16.81 -15.09
CA ASP A 199 -5.47 -15.90 -14.77
C ASP A 199 -4.94 -16.03 -13.35
N THR A 200 -3.73 -15.59 -13.17
CA THR A 200 -3.08 -15.47 -11.87
C THR A 200 -2.51 -14.08 -11.68
N LEU A 201 -2.85 -13.47 -10.55
CA LEU A 201 -2.33 -12.18 -10.14
C LEU A 201 -1.63 -12.31 -8.78
N LYS A 202 -0.41 -11.78 -8.68
CA LYS A 202 0.33 -11.69 -7.42
C LYS A 202 0.76 -10.26 -7.15
N LEU A 203 0.66 -9.87 -5.90
CA LEU A 203 1.01 -8.56 -5.41
C LEU A 203 2.06 -8.66 -4.31
N ASP A 204 2.93 -7.65 -4.25
CA ASP A 204 3.67 -7.29 -3.06
C ASP A 204 3.11 -5.97 -2.52
N VAL A 205 2.77 -5.95 -1.23
CA VAL A 205 2.40 -4.73 -0.51
C VAL A 205 3.45 -4.50 0.57
N SER A 206 4.09 -3.35 0.52
CA SER A 206 5.08 -2.96 1.50
C SER A 206 4.74 -1.62 2.13
N PHE A 207 5.24 -1.41 3.35
CA PHE A 207 5.05 -0.18 4.10
C PHE A 207 6.39 0.37 4.55
N GLU A 208 6.55 1.68 4.43
CA GLU A 208 7.73 2.39 4.91
C GLU A 208 7.33 3.41 5.97
N ALA A 209 7.86 3.25 7.17
CA ALA A 209 7.74 4.23 8.23
C ALA A 209 8.99 5.13 8.28
N VAL A 210 8.79 6.44 8.34
CA VAL A 210 9.87 7.44 8.44
C VAL A 210 9.68 8.30 9.66
N GLN A 211 10.70 8.40 10.53
CA GLN A 211 10.63 9.22 11.72
C GLN A 211 10.24 10.67 11.40
N ALA A 212 9.20 11.17 12.05
CA ALA A 212 8.70 12.53 11.83
C ALA A 212 9.62 13.61 12.39
N ARG A 213 10.40 13.30 13.44
CA ARG A 213 11.34 14.23 14.06
C ARG A 213 12.40 14.66 13.05
N ASN A 214 12.51 15.97 12.80
CA ASN A 214 13.37 16.61 11.80
C ASN A 214 12.95 16.36 10.34
N ASN A 215 11.84 15.66 10.08
CA ASN A 215 11.30 15.36 8.75
C ASN A 215 9.87 15.94 8.58
N GLY A 216 9.59 17.10 9.13
CA GLY A 216 8.22 17.68 9.16
C GLY A 216 7.59 17.97 7.79
N ASN A 217 8.34 17.90 6.70
CA ASN A 217 7.85 18.07 5.33
C ASN A 217 7.97 16.80 4.48
N PHE A 218 8.11 15.64 5.12
CA PHE A 218 8.20 14.36 4.42
C PHE A 218 6.96 14.10 3.56
N LYS A 219 7.19 13.53 2.39
CA LYS A 219 6.13 13.13 1.46
C LYS A 219 6.43 11.76 0.89
N CYS A 220 5.39 10.94 0.79
CA CYS A 220 5.42 9.69 0.07
C CYS A 220 5.39 9.99 -1.44
N VAL A 221 6.53 10.33 -2.02
CA VAL A 221 6.64 10.59 -3.46
C VAL A 221 6.82 9.28 -4.20
N GLN A 222 6.12 9.14 -5.31
CA GLN A 222 6.39 8.07 -6.27
C GLN A 222 7.87 8.14 -6.71
N PRO A 223 8.61 7.04 -6.76
CA PRO A 223 9.91 7.02 -7.43
C PRO A 223 9.70 7.43 -8.89
N ILE A 224 10.48 8.41 -9.34
CA ILE A 224 10.49 8.94 -10.72
C ILE A 224 11.17 7.91 -11.61
#